data_d8b42cf991d6e88db7da1b97c98923ac
#
_entry.id   d8b42cf991d6e88db7da1b97c98923ac
#
_cell.length_a   1.000
_cell.length_b   1.000
_cell.length_c   1.000
_cell.angle_alpha   90.00
_cell.angle_beta   90.00
_cell.angle_gamma   90.00
#
_symmetry.space_group_name_H-M   'P 1'
#
loop_
_entity.id
_entity.type
_entity.pdbx_description
1 polymer ?
#
loop_
_entity_poly.entity_id
_entity_poly.type
_entity_poly.pdbx_seq_one_letter_code
_entity_poly.pdbx_strand_id
1 'polypeptide(L)'
;MTKKQKKVLWCIIATAVLVAVVKLFSIGGVAGTVLYLAAYLIIGYDILRKAFRGIIKGQVFDENFLMAVATVGAIALAVYERSGDYLEAVAVMLFYQIGELFQSYAVGKSRRSITALMDIRPDYANIEQDGKLVQVDPDDVAVGSIIVVQPGEKIPLDGVVTEGSSTLNTAALTGESLPRDAAAGDEVISGCVNMTGVLKIRTTKAFGESTVSKILELVENSSSHKSRSENFISKFARIYTPAVCIGALVLAVLPPVVRLVMGLSGDWGTWVYRALTFLVISCPCALVISIPLSFFAGLGGASRAGVLVKGSNYLETLSKTRVVVFDKTGTLTQGVFDVTDVHHNTMPQKKVLEYAALAECASSHPISKSLQRAYGGEIDRHRVTDVQEISGNGITAKVDGTDVAVGNSKLMDRLGIAWHDCHSVGTIIHLAIDGQYAGHIVISDVVKPHAKEAIAALKQAGVEKTVMLTGDIRRVADHVAGELCVDEVHSELLPADKVAQVERLLSDADGKLAFVGDGINDAPVLSRADIGIAMGAMGSDAAIEAADVVLMDDDPLKISKAIRISRKCLRIVYENIVFALGIKGLCLVLGAMGIANMWAAIFADVGVMVIAVLNAIRALRVDNL
;
A
#
# COMPACT_ATOMS: atom_id res chain seq x y z
N MET A 1 21.97 -7.83 -11.83
CA MET A 1 22.78 -6.59 -12.05
C MET A 1 22.55 -6.07 -13.46
N THR A 2 22.27 -4.78 -13.60
CA THR A 2 22.11 -4.11 -14.90
C THR A 2 23.48 -3.94 -15.61
N LYS A 3 23.46 -3.66 -16.93
CA LYS A 3 24.70 -3.38 -17.69
C LYS A 3 25.52 -2.23 -17.06
N LYS A 4 24.84 -1.19 -16.53
CA LYS A 4 25.47 -0.06 -15.84
C LYS A 4 26.14 -0.48 -14.53
N GLN A 5 25.46 -1.28 -13.71
CA GLN A 5 26.02 -1.80 -12.45
C GLN A 5 27.25 -2.69 -12.68
N LYS A 6 27.23 -3.54 -13.73
CA LYS A 6 28.37 -4.35 -14.10
C LYS A 6 29.59 -3.49 -14.49
N LYS A 7 29.38 -2.38 -15.25
CA LYS A 7 30.43 -1.44 -15.61
C LYS A 7 31.06 -0.80 -14.38
N VAL A 8 30.27 -0.31 -13.43
CA VAL A 8 30.77 0.28 -12.19
C VAL A 8 31.56 -0.74 -11.37
N LEU A 9 31.08 -1.98 -11.26
CA LEU A 9 31.80 -3.06 -10.58
C LEU A 9 33.16 -3.31 -11.19
N TRP A 10 33.29 -3.34 -12.53
CA TRP A 10 34.56 -3.50 -13.20
C TRP A 10 35.51 -2.32 -12.95
N CYS A 11 35.00 -1.07 -12.91
CA CYS A 11 35.82 0.10 -12.53
C CYS A 11 36.32 -0.01 -11.09
N ILE A 12 35.48 -0.46 -10.15
CA ILE A 12 35.86 -0.69 -8.75
C ILE A 12 36.97 -1.75 -8.66
N ILE A 13 36.82 -2.89 -9.32
CA ILE A 13 37.80 -3.97 -9.31
C ILE A 13 39.13 -3.51 -9.95
N ALA A 14 39.06 -2.86 -11.11
CA ALA A 14 40.25 -2.35 -11.79
C ALA A 14 41.03 -1.34 -10.93
N THR A 15 40.34 -0.41 -10.30
CA THR A 15 40.94 0.58 -9.38
C THR A 15 41.54 -0.09 -8.15
N ALA A 16 40.82 -1.02 -7.51
CA ALA A 16 41.33 -1.74 -6.35
C ALA A 16 42.60 -2.56 -6.68
N VAL A 17 42.59 -3.25 -7.81
CA VAL A 17 43.77 -4.00 -8.28
C VAL A 17 44.94 -3.05 -8.56
N LEU A 18 44.69 -1.91 -9.24
CA LEU A 18 45.77 -0.95 -9.54
C LEU A 18 46.38 -0.37 -8.27
N VAL A 19 45.56 0.02 -7.30
CA VAL A 19 46.00 0.51 -5.97
C VAL A 19 46.79 -0.57 -5.23
N ALA A 20 46.31 -1.82 -5.24
CA ALA A 20 46.99 -2.95 -4.61
C ALA A 20 48.35 -3.21 -5.23
N VAL A 21 48.47 -3.15 -6.56
CA VAL A 21 49.75 -3.31 -7.29
C VAL A 21 50.73 -2.20 -6.90
N VAL A 22 50.29 -0.92 -6.93
CA VAL A 22 51.17 0.21 -6.56
C VAL A 22 51.67 0.06 -5.12
N LYS A 23 50.82 -0.39 -4.19
CA LYS A 23 51.18 -0.54 -2.78
C LYS A 23 52.06 -1.78 -2.52
N LEU A 24 51.75 -2.92 -3.16
CA LEU A 24 52.48 -4.18 -2.98
C LEU A 24 53.91 -4.08 -3.54
N PHE A 25 54.09 -3.45 -4.71
CA PHE A 25 55.39 -3.28 -5.34
C PHE A 25 56.08 -1.99 -4.91
N SER A 26 55.53 -1.22 -3.96
CA SER A 26 56.10 0.04 -3.45
C SER A 26 56.53 1.00 -4.57
N ILE A 27 55.71 1.11 -5.65
CA ILE A 27 56.03 1.94 -6.81
C ILE A 27 55.91 3.40 -6.38
N GLY A 28 57.05 4.06 -6.18
CA GLY A 28 57.14 5.47 -5.80
C GLY A 28 57.52 6.39 -6.96
N GLY A 29 57.69 7.69 -6.64
CA GLY A 29 58.10 8.70 -7.62
C GLY A 29 57.02 9.00 -8.66
N VAL A 30 57.43 9.48 -9.82
CA VAL A 30 56.54 9.91 -10.92
C VAL A 30 55.65 8.76 -11.41
N ALA A 31 56.18 7.53 -11.47
CA ALA A 31 55.39 6.37 -11.88
C ALA A 31 54.23 6.06 -10.93
N GLY A 32 54.48 6.10 -9.62
CA GLY A 32 53.42 5.94 -8.60
C GLY A 32 52.34 7.01 -8.70
N THR A 33 52.74 8.28 -8.85
CA THR A 33 51.82 9.40 -9.05
C THR A 33 50.93 9.20 -10.28
N VAL A 34 51.50 8.83 -11.42
CA VAL A 34 50.73 8.58 -12.66
C VAL A 34 49.73 7.44 -12.47
N LEU A 35 50.12 6.35 -11.79
CA LEU A 35 49.25 5.21 -11.54
C LEU A 35 48.08 5.56 -10.57
N TYR A 36 48.33 6.35 -9.51
CA TYR A 36 47.27 6.83 -8.63
C TYR A 36 46.31 7.79 -9.34
N LEU A 37 46.80 8.70 -10.19
CA LEU A 37 45.95 9.58 -10.98
C LEU A 37 45.13 8.80 -12.02
N ALA A 38 45.72 7.77 -12.64
CA ALA A 38 44.99 6.88 -13.54
C ALA A 38 43.88 6.12 -12.78
N ALA A 39 44.19 5.57 -11.60
CA ALA A 39 43.20 4.93 -10.72
C ALA A 39 42.06 5.89 -10.34
N TYR A 40 42.39 7.12 -9.96
CA TYR A 40 41.43 8.18 -9.64
C TYR A 40 40.52 8.53 -10.83
N LEU A 41 41.08 8.67 -12.02
CA LEU A 41 40.28 8.95 -13.23
C LEU A 41 39.39 7.79 -13.63
N ILE A 42 39.83 6.54 -13.49
CA ILE A 42 39.02 5.35 -13.80
C ILE A 42 37.78 5.31 -12.90
N ILE A 43 37.96 5.52 -11.60
CA ILE A 43 36.85 5.42 -10.62
C ILE A 43 36.02 6.71 -10.55
N GLY A 44 36.65 7.88 -10.72
CA GLY A 44 36.03 9.18 -10.51
C GLY A 44 35.37 9.80 -11.74
N TYR A 45 35.65 9.30 -12.95
CA TYR A 45 35.19 9.92 -14.21
C TYR A 45 33.71 10.26 -14.24
N ASP A 46 32.85 9.33 -13.83
CA ASP A 46 31.38 9.54 -13.85
C ASP A 46 30.96 10.63 -12.85
N ILE A 47 31.55 10.65 -11.67
CA ILE A 47 31.29 11.63 -10.61
C ILE A 47 31.75 13.02 -11.03
N LEU A 48 33.00 13.14 -11.53
CA LEU A 48 33.57 14.40 -12.02
C LEU A 48 32.71 14.97 -13.16
N ARG A 49 32.32 14.12 -14.11
CA ARG A 49 31.41 14.52 -15.21
C ARG A 49 30.06 15.00 -14.73
N LYS A 50 29.44 14.33 -13.72
CA LYS A 50 28.17 14.75 -13.14
C LYS A 50 28.32 16.08 -12.39
N ALA A 51 29.35 16.23 -11.56
CA ALA A 51 29.66 17.47 -10.85
C ALA A 51 29.82 18.65 -11.83
N PHE A 52 30.62 18.48 -12.89
CA PHE A 52 30.83 19.49 -13.91
C PHE A 52 29.52 19.88 -14.63
N ARG A 53 28.69 18.89 -14.97
CA ARG A 53 27.40 19.15 -15.60
C ARG A 53 26.42 19.83 -14.62
N GLY A 54 26.48 19.50 -13.33
CA GLY A 54 25.70 20.15 -12.27
C GLY A 54 26.04 21.65 -12.17
N ILE A 55 27.32 21.99 -12.19
CA ILE A 55 27.80 23.38 -12.19
C ILE A 55 27.22 24.16 -13.39
N ILE A 56 27.33 23.59 -14.60
CA ILE A 56 26.83 24.24 -15.82
C ILE A 56 25.31 24.45 -15.78
N LYS A 57 24.56 23.55 -15.14
CA LYS A 57 23.10 23.65 -15.00
C LYS A 57 22.62 24.48 -13.80
N GLY A 58 23.53 25.12 -13.05
CA GLY A 58 23.22 25.90 -11.85
C GLY A 58 22.85 25.05 -10.62
N GLN A 59 23.04 23.75 -10.67
CA GLN A 59 22.86 22.82 -9.54
C GLN A 59 24.22 22.54 -8.89
N VAL A 60 24.80 23.58 -8.29
CA VAL A 60 26.19 23.54 -7.83
C VAL A 60 26.39 22.74 -6.55
N PHE A 61 25.36 22.65 -5.67
CA PHE A 61 25.50 22.05 -4.35
C PHE A 61 24.83 20.66 -4.28
N ASP A 62 25.31 19.72 -5.11
CA ASP A 62 24.91 18.31 -5.03
C ASP A 62 26.02 17.44 -4.38
N GLU A 63 25.70 16.18 -4.12
CA GLU A 63 26.63 15.22 -3.53
C GLU A 63 27.86 14.97 -4.42
N ASN A 64 27.69 14.96 -5.75
CA ASN A 64 28.78 14.74 -6.70
C ASN A 64 29.76 15.93 -6.67
N PHE A 65 29.26 17.16 -6.50
CA PHE A 65 30.08 18.35 -6.34
C PHE A 65 30.91 18.30 -5.05
N LEU A 66 30.30 17.95 -3.91
CA LEU A 66 31.02 17.82 -2.64
C LEU A 66 32.16 16.80 -2.73
N MET A 67 31.87 15.63 -3.31
CA MET A 67 32.87 14.57 -3.49
C MET A 67 33.98 14.97 -4.47
N ALA A 68 33.64 15.65 -5.57
CA ALA A 68 34.62 16.14 -6.53
C ALA A 68 35.55 17.19 -5.89
N VAL A 69 34.99 18.19 -5.18
CA VAL A 69 35.77 19.23 -4.49
C VAL A 69 36.68 18.62 -3.43
N ALA A 70 36.17 17.70 -2.61
CA ALA A 70 36.95 17.07 -1.55
C ALA A 70 38.12 16.26 -2.10
N THR A 71 37.88 15.44 -3.14
CA THR A 71 38.92 14.54 -3.67
C THR A 71 39.93 15.25 -4.59
N VAL A 72 39.47 16.20 -5.42
CA VAL A 72 40.38 17.07 -6.20
C VAL A 72 41.22 17.96 -5.27
N GLY A 73 40.57 18.50 -4.21
CA GLY A 73 41.26 19.28 -3.18
C GLY A 73 42.33 18.45 -2.44
N ALA A 74 42.01 17.20 -2.09
CA ALA A 74 43.00 16.29 -1.47
C ALA A 74 44.20 16.01 -2.37
N ILE A 75 43.98 15.78 -3.69
CA ILE A 75 45.04 15.62 -4.65
C ILE A 75 45.89 16.90 -4.76
N ALA A 76 45.24 18.07 -4.85
CA ALA A 76 45.93 19.37 -4.93
C ALA A 76 46.77 19.62 -3.67
N LEU A 77 46.26 19.28 -2.49
CA LEU A 77 47.00 19.40 -1.23
C LEU A 77 48.20 18.45 -1.19
N ALA A 78 48.05 17.19 -1.61
CA ALA A 78 49.13 16.23 -1.68
C ALA A 78 50.25 16.68 -2.64
N VAL A 79 49.90 17.35 -3.74
CA VAL A 79 50.88 17.98 -4.66
C VAL A 79 51.57 19.17 -4.02
N TYR A 80 50.80 20.05 -3.33
CA TYR A 80 51.33 21.24 -2.67
C TYR A 80 52.33 20.89 -1.56
N GLU A 81 51.97 19.91 -0.72
CA GLU A 81 52.81 19.45 0.41
C GLU A 81 53.92 18.49 -0.04
N ARG A 82 53.89 18.06 -1.30
CA ARG A 82 54.80 17.02 -1.84
C ARG A 82 54.79 15.72 -1.03
N SER A 83 53.68 15.43 -0.38
CA SER A 83 53.49 14.25 0.48
C SER A 83 53.43 12.95 -0.34
N GLY A 84 52.89 13.01 -1.55
CA GLY A 84 52.66 11.83 -2.40
C GLY A 84 51.45 10.99 -1.94
N ASP A 85 50.64 11.47 -1.00
CA ASP A 85 49.49 10.75 -0.40
C ASP A 85 48.23 10.85 -1.25
N TYR A 86 48.30 10.38 -2.50
CA TYR A 86 47.14 10.30 -3.40
C TYR A 86 46.18 9.18 -3.05
N LEU A 87 46.61 8.24 -2.20
CA LEU A 87 45.80 7.08 -1.82
C LEU A 87 44.48 7.47 -1.18
N GLU A 88 44.48 8.50 -0.33
CA GLU A 88 43.25 8.92 0.37
C GLU A 88 42.18 9.40 -0.61
N ALA A 89 42.54 10.21 -1.60
CA ALA A 89 41.61 10.68 -2.62
C ALA A 89 41.00 9.53 -3.46
N VAL A 90 41.87 8.56 -3.85
CA VAL A 90 41.42 7.36 -4.58
C VAL A 90 40.52 6.49 -3.70
N ALA A 91 40.89 6.31 -2.42
CA ALA A 91 40.10 5.52 -1.48
C ALA A 91 38.70 6.13 -1.26
N VAL A 92 38.61 7.45 -1.07
CA VAL A 92 37.32 8.15 -0.93
C VAL A 92 36.42 7.87 -2.14
N MET A 93 36.94 8.06 -3.36
CA MET A 93 36.21 7.79 -4.60
C MET A 93 35.81 6.32 -4.75
N LEU A 94 36.70 5.41 -4.37
CA LEU A 94 36.50 3.97 -4.47
C LEU A 94 35.34 3.54 -3.53
N PHE A 95 35.40 3.94 -2.26
CA PHE A 95 34.36 3.61 -1.28
C PHE A 95 33.02 4.29 -1.61
N TYR A 96 33.03 5.52 -2.10
CA TYR A 96 31.84 6.19 -2.59
C TYR A 96 31.19 5.38 -3.74
N GLN A 97 31.95 4.92 -4.73
CA GLN A 97 31.44 4.12 -5.84
C GLN A 97 30.95 2.73 -5.38
N ILE A 98 31.56 2.14 -4.36
CA ILE A 98 31.06 0.91 -3.72
C ILE A 98 29.70 1.19 -3.08
N GLY A 99 29.56 2.30 -2.37
CA GLY A 99 28.31 2.75 -1.77
C GLY A 99 27.21 2.96 -2.81
N GLU A 100 27.50 3.69 -3.90
CA GLU A 100 26.58 3.91 -5.02
C GLU A 100 26.15 2.60 -5.70
N LEU A 101 27.07 1.66 -5.87
CA LEU A 101 26.76 0.35 -6.42
C LEU A 101 25.82 -0.44 -5.49
N PHE A 102 26.13 -0.46 -4.19
CA PHE A 102 25.31 -1.12 -3.19
C PHE A 102 23.90 -0.52 -3.13
N GLN A 103 23.80 0.81 -3.12
CA GLN A 103 22.54 1.55 -3.18
C GLN A 103 21.72 1.16 -4.41
N SER A 104 22.33 1.25 -5.61
CA SER A 104 21.67 0.92 -6.87
C SER A 104 21.19 -0.53 -6.90
N TYR A 105 21.91 -1.45 -6.27
CA TYR A 105 21.52 -2.85 -6.13
C TYR A 105 20.35 -3.01 -5.13
N ALA A 106 20.43 -2.38 -3.96
CA ALA A 106 19.42 -2.46 -2.92
C ALA A 106 18.08 -1.85 -3.38
N VAL A 107 18.11 -0.65 -3.98
CA VAL A 107 16.93 0.00 -4.57
C VAL A 107 16.36 -0.85 -5.70
N GLY A 108 17.21 -1.41 -6.58
CA GLY A 108 16.75 -2.30 -7.65
C GLY A 108 16.14 -3.60 -7.12
N LYS A 109 16.59 -4.13 -5.98
CA LYS A 109 16.00 -5.30 -5.34
C LYS A 109 14.66 -4.96 -4.69
N SER A 110 14.56 -3.84 -4.00
CA SER A 110 13.30 -3.37 -3.39
C SER A 110 12.24 -3.07 -4.46
N ARG A 111 12.61 -2.38 -5.54
CA ARG A 111 11.70 -2.18 -6.69
C ARG A 111 11.27 -3.49 -7.32
N ARG A 112 12.15 -4.48 -7.46
CA ARG A 112 11.79 -5.81 -8.00
C ARG A 112 10.86 -6.59 -7.08
N SER A 113 10.89 -6.36 -5.78
CA SER A 113 9.88 -6.94 -4.86
C SER A 113 8.49 -6.34 -5.09
N ILE A 114 8.41 -5.08 -5.51
CA ILE A 114 7.18 -4.44 -6.01
C ILE A 114 6.85 -4.93 -7.43
N THR A 115 7.84 -5.11 -8.29
CA THR A 115 7.69 -5.66 -9.66
C THR A 115 7.35 -7.15 -9.64
N ALA A 116 7.64 -7.90 -8.57
CA ALA A 116 7.12 -9.26 -8.40
C ALA A 116 5.60 -9.30 -8.17
N LEU A 117 5.00 -8.17 -7.75
CA LEU A 117 3.55 -7.94 -7.83
C LEU A 117 3.11 -7.63 -9.27
N MET A 118 4.00 -7.07 -10.11
CA MET A 118 3.75 -6.91 -11.54
C MET A 118 3.82 -8.24 -12.31
N ASP A 119 4.33 -9.29 -11.70
CA ASP A 119 4.30 -10.66 -12.25
C ASP A 119 2.87 -11.26 -12.23
N ILE A 120 1.89 -10.52 -11.66
CA ILE A 120 0.47 -10.85 -11.82
C ILE A 120 -0.07 -10.55 -13.22
N ARG A 121 0.60 -9.69 -14.01
CA ARG A 121 0.17 -9.39 -15.38
C ARG A 121 0.20 -10.67 -16.22
N PRO A 122 -0.91 -11.03 -16.87
CA PRO A 122 -0.95 -12.11 -17.84
C PRO A 122 -0.19 -11.70 -19.12
N ASP A 123 0.56 -12.63 -19.68
CA ASP A 123 1.33 -12.38 -20.90
C ASP A 123 0.47 -12.56 -22.16
N TYR A 124 -0.61 -13.37 -22.09
CA TYR A 124 -1.50 -13.69 -23.21
C TYR A 124 -2.89 -14.13 -22.71
N ALA A 125 -3.85 -14.12 -23.61
CA ALA A 125 -5.16 -14.74 -23.46
C ALA A 125 -5.36 -15.80 -24.54
N ASN A 126 -5.96 -16.96 -24.19
CA ASN A 126 -6.33 -17.96 -25.17
C ASN A 126 -7.80 -17.75 -25.58
N ILE A 127 -8.05 -17.54 -26.87
CA ILE A 127 -9.39 -17.49 -27.46
C ILE A 127 -9.60 -18.68 -28.38
N GLU A 128 -10.83 -19.17 -28.46
CA GLU A 128 -11.17 -20.25 -29.36
C GLU A 128 -11.58 -19.69 -30.74
N GLN A 129 -10.78 -19.98 -31.79
CA GLN A 129 -11.08 -19.63 -33.19
C GLN A 129 -11.01 -20.88 -34.03
N ASP A 130 -12.08 -21.18 -34.75
CA ASP A 130 -12.20 -22.35 -35.63
C ASP A 130 -11.86 -23.69 -34.95
N GLY A 131 -12.23 -23.83 -33.66
CA GLY A 131 -11.95 -25.03 -32.85
C GLY A 131 -10.49 -25.20 -32.41
N LYS A 132 -9.66 -24.14 -32.54
CA LYS A 132 -8.27 -24.11 -32.06
C LYS A 132 -8.08 -22.96 -31.07
N LEU A 133 -7.26 -23.22 -30.07
CA LEU A 133 -6.83 -22.19 -29.13
C LEU A 133 -5.75 -21.33 -29.80
N VAL A 134 -6.01 -20.03 -29.88
CA VAL A 134 -5.08 -19.02 -30.40
C VAL A 134 -4.70 -18.07 -29.25
N GLN A 135 -3.41 -17.87 -29.06
CA GLN A 135 -2.90 -16.91 -28.10
C GLN A 135 -2.93 -15.51 -28.70
N VAL A 136 -3.55 -14.58 -28.00
CA VAL A 136 -3.65 -13.17 -28.37
C VAL A 136 -3.16 -12.30 -27.22
N ASP A 137 -2.81 -11.04 -27.52
CA ASP A 137 -2.53 -10.08 -26.45
C ASP A 137 -3.83 -9.80 -25.67
N PRO A 138 -3.81 -9.76 -24.33
CA PRO A 138 -4.99 -9.42 -23.54
C PRO A 138 -5.62 -8.07 -23.91
N ASP A 139 -4.82 -7.10 -24.39
CA ASP A 139 -5.32 -5.81 -24.86
C ASP A 139 -6.20 -5.91 -26.13
N ASP A 140 -6.07 -6.98 -26.92
CA ASP A 140 -6.83 -7.21 -28.14
C ASP A 140 -8.15 -7.98 -27.90
N VAL A 141 -8.43 -8.41 -26.67
CA VAL A 141 -9.64 -9.18 -26.34
C VAL A 141 -10.81 -8.25 -26.06
N ALA A 142 -11.86 -8.35 -26.89
CA ALA A 142 -13.07 -7.55 -26.71
C ALA A 142 -13.91 -8.03 -25.52
N VAL A 143 -14.65 -7.11 -24.89
CA VAL A 143 -15.62 -7.41 -23.84
C VAL A 143 -16.72 -8.32 -24.39
N GLY A 144 -17.08 -9.36 -23.64
CA GLY A 144 -18.04 -10.39 -24.04
C GLY A 144 -17.43 -11.58 -24.76
N SER A 145 -16.12 -11.54 -25.09
CA SER A 145 -15.40 -12.68 -25.68
C SER A 145 -15.28 -13.85 -24.70
N ILE A 146 -15.20 -15.07 -25.23
CA ILE A 146 -14.94 -16.25 -24.40
C ILE A 146 -13.45 -16.58 -24.47
N ILE A 147 -12.80 -16.54 -23.31
CA ILE A 147 -11.41 -16.95 -23.13
C ILE A 147 -11.35 -18.33 -22.47
N VAL A 148 -10.31 -19.08 -22.78
CA VAL A 148 -10.06 -20.41 -22.21
C VAL A 148 -8.80 -20.35 -21.35
N VAL A 149 -8.94 -20.73 -20.07
CA VAL A 149 -7.83 -20.71 -19.11
C VAL A 149 -7.53 -22.12 -18.67
N GLN A 150 -6.33 -22.60 -18.98
CA GLN A 150 -5.86 -23.94 -18.64
C GLN A 150 -5.26 -23.99 -17.22
N PRO A 151 -5.17 -25.18 -16.60
CA PRO A 151 -4.46 -25.34 -15.33
C PRO A 151 -3.01 -24.83 -15.41
N GLY A 152 -2.60 -24.02 -14.44
CA GLY A 152 -1.29 -23.36 -14.37
C GLY A 152 -1.25 -21.99 -15.06
N GLU A 153 -2.27 -21.58 -15.80
CA GLU A 153 -2.34 -20.27 -16.45
C GLU A 153 -2.96 -19.20 -15.53
N LYS A 154 -2.58 -17.96 -15.76
CA LYS A 154 -3.20 -16.79 -15.12
C LYS A 154 -4.47 -16.44 -15.88
N ILE A 155 -5.52 -16.04 -15.15
CA ILE A 155 -6.74 -15.47 -15.74
C ILE A 155 -6.38 -14.11 -16.34
N PRO A 156 -6.55 -13.92 -17.66
CA PRO A 156 -6.06 -12.69 -18.32
C PRO A 156 -6.97 -11.49 -18.14
N LEU A 157 -8.29 -11.68 -18.06
CA LEU A 157 -9.29 -10.61 -17.93
C LEU A 157 -10.35 -10.99 -16.90
N ASP A 158 -10.97 -9.96 -16.29
CA ASP A 158 -12.11 -10.15 -15.41
C ASP A 158 -13.31 -10.69 -16.20
N GLY A 159 -14.06 -11.61 -15.60
CA GLY A 159 -15.19 -12.21 -16.30
C GLY A 159 -16.01 -13.16 -15.44
N VAL A 160 -16.98 -13.82 -16.07
CA VAL A 160 -17.86 -14.83 -15.48
C VAL A 160 -17.56 -16.20 -16.10
N VAL A 161 -17.40 -17.22 -15.28
CA VAL A 161 -17.19 -18.58 -15.72
C VAL A 161 -18.47 -19.08 -16.44
N THR A 162 -18.35 -19.48 -17.70
CA THR A 162 -19.47 -20.04 -18.48
C THR A 162 -19.48 -21.55 -18.47
N GLU A 163 -18.30 -22.18 -18.47
CA GLU A 163 -18.15 -23.63 -18.45
C GLU A 163 -16.92 -24.02 -17.62
N GLY A 164 -17.00 -25.16 -16.97
CA GLY A 164 -15.92 -25.75 -16.18
C GLY A 164 -16.04 -25.46 -14.67
N SER A 165 -15.17 -26.10 -13.92
CA SER A 165 -14.96 -25.86 -12.50
C SER A 165 -13.49 -26.04 -12.17
N SER A 166 -12.96 -25.21 -11.29
CA SER A 166 -11.56 -25.25 -10.88
C SER A 166 -11.36 -24.61 -9.52
N THR A 167 -10.15 -24.74 -9.02
CA THR A 167 -9.67 -24.05 -7.83
C THR A 167 -8.70 -22.94 -8.27
N LEU A 168 -8.88 -21.73 -7.78
CA LEU A 168 -8.08 -20.56 -8.13
C LEU A 168 -7.12 -20.20 -6.99
N ASN A 169 -5.87 -20.01 -7.32
CA ASN A 169 -4.90 -19.44 -6.38
C ASN A 169 -4.95 -17.90 -6.49
N THR A 170 -5.42 -17.27 -5.44
CA THR A 170 -5.55 -15.81 -5.32
C THR A 170 -4.41 -15.17 -4.53
N ALA A 171 -3.44 -15.95 -4.02
CA ALA A 171 -2.42 -15.51 -3.10
C ALA A 171 -1.58 -14.31 -3.59
N ALA A 172 -1.37 -14.21 -4.91
CA ALA A 172 -0.64 -13.09 -5.51
C ALA A 172 -1.41 -11.75 -5.43
N LEU A 173 -2.74 -11.81 -5.36
CA LEU A 173 -3.63 -10.64 -5.29
C LEU A 173 -4.03 -10.34 -3.84
N THR A 174 -4.59 -11.34 -3.16
CA THR A 174 -5.20 -11.16 -1.82
C THR A 174 -4.21 -11.40 -0.68
N GLY A 175 -3.10 -12.07 -0.94
CA GLY A 175 -2.17 -12.54 0.10
C GLY A 175 -2.67 -13.76 0.88
N GLU A 176 -3.83 -14.32 0.52
CA GLU A 176 -4.38 -15.53 1.14
C GLU A 176 -3.79 -16.79 0.51
N SER A 177 -3.37 -17.72 1.36
CA SER A 177 -2.81 -19.00 0.91
C SER A 177 -3.87 -20.06 0.58
N LEU A 178 -5.13 -19.83 0.98
CA LEU A 178 -6.22 -20.76 0.72
C LEU A 178 -6.77 -20.53 -0.70
N PRO A 179 -6.77 -21.55 -1.56
CA PRO A 179 -7.37 -21.46 -2.88
C PRO A 179 -8.89 -21.28 -2.80
N ARG A 180 -9.46 -20.56 -3.78
CA ARG A 180 -10.91 -20.35 -3.91
C ARG A 180 -11.47 -21.25 -5.01
N ASP A 181 -12.57 -21.92 -4.76
CA ASP A 181 -13.29 -22.67 -5.79
C ASP A 181 -14.03 -21.72 -6.74
N ALA A 182 -14.08 -22.10 -8.01
CA ALA A 182 -14.80 -21.39 -9.07
C ALA A 182 -15.54 -22.38 -9.97
N ALA A 183 -16.82 -22.12 -10.20
CA ALA A 183 -17.72 -22.91 -11.02
C ALA A 183 -18.51 -22.04 -12.02
N ALA A 184 -19.26 -22.65 -12.91
CA ALA A 184 -20.09 -21.93 -13.87
C ALA A 184 -21.09 -20.99 -13.17
N GLY A 185 -21.08 -19.71 -13.55
CA GLY A 185 -21.85 -18.62 -12.95
C GLY A 185 -21.06 -17.75 -11.98
N ASP A 186 -19.87 -18.16 -11.52
CA ASP A 186 -19.04 -17.38 -10.61
C ASP A 186 -18.24 -16.31 -11.34
N GLU A 187 -18.10 -15.15 -10.66
CA GLU A 187 -17.21 -14.10 -11.12
C GLU A 187 -15.76 -14.42 -10.76
N VAL A 188 -14.87 -14.20 -11.72
CA VAL A 188 -13.42 -14.40 -11.58
C VAL A 188 -12.67 -13.16 -12.01
N ILE A 189 -11.55 -12.89 -11.34
CA ILE A 189 -10.73 -11.71 -11.59
C ILE A 189 -9.41 -12.06 -12.26
N SER A 190 -8.94 -11.14 -13.07
CA SER A 190 -7.63 -11.24 -13.73
C SER A 190 -6.49 -11.35 -12.70
N GLY A 191 -5.43 -12.07 -13.06
CA GLY A 191 -4.25 -12.29 -12.21
C GLY A 191 -4.32 -13.47 -11.25
N CYS A 192 -5.49 -14.09 -11.02
CA CYS A 192 -5.59 -15.37 -10.32
C CYS A 192 -4.97 -16.48 -11.18
N VAL A 193 -4.34 -17.47 -10.54
CA VAL A 193 -3.81 -18.65 -11.24
C VAL A 193 -4.81 -19.79 -11.17
N ASN A 194 -5.21 -20.29 -12.32
CA ASN A 194 -6.06 -21.48 -12.45
C ASN A 194 -5.27 -22.73 -12.06
N MET A 195 -5.79 -23.59 -11.15
CA MET A 195 -5.01 -24.70 -10.60
C MET A 195 -5.36 -26.08 -11.15
N THR A 196 -6.64 -26.40 -11.32
CA THR A 196 -7.05 -27.80 -11.51
C THR A 196 -7.80 -28.07 -12.81
N GLY A 197 -8.87 -27.34 -13.11
CA GLY A 197 -9.74 -27.55 -14.25
C GLY A 197 -9.57 -26.53 -15.37
N VAL A 198 -10.05 -26.83 -16.56
CA VAL A 198 -10.14 -25.86 -17.65
C VAL A 198 -11.38 -25.00 -17.42
N LEU A 199 -11.22 -23.67 -17.49
CA LEU A 199 -12.29 -22.71 -17.37
C LEU A 199 -12.53 -21.99 -18.69
N LYS A 200 -13.80 -21.87 -19.09
CA LYS A 200 -14.22 -20.92 -20.13
C LYS A 200 -14.86 -19.74 -19.43
N ILE A 201 -14.34 -18.55 -19.71
CA ILE A 201 -14.71 -17.33 -19.02
C ILE A 201 -15.20 -16.31 -20.07
N ARG A 202 -16.36 -15.73 -19.86
CA ARG A 202 -16.85 -14.61 -20.66
C ARG A 202 -16.33 -13.33 -20.05
N THR A 203 -15.55 -12.55 -20.79
CA THR A 203 -14.96 -11.30 -20.34
C THR A 203 -16.03 -10.26 -20.06
N THR A 204 -15.91 -9.55 -18.94
CA THR A 204 -16.83 -8.48 -18.51
C THR A 204 -16.21 -7.09 -18.63
N LYS A 205 -14.87 -7.00 -18.67
CA LYS A 205 -14.12 -5.74 -18.76
C LYS A 205 -13.04 -5.84 -19.84
N ALA A 206 -12.65 -4.71 -20.42
CA ALA A 206 -11.44 -4.61 -21.24
C ALA A 206 -10.19 -4.76 -20.38
N PHE A 207 -9.05 -5.12 -20.97
CA PHE A 207 -7.81 -5.35 -20.19
C PHE A 207 -7.37 -4.11 -19.39
N GLY A 208 -7.42 -2.92 -19.98
CA GLY A 208 -7.09 -1.67 -19.27
C GLY A 208 -7.99 -1.35 -18.07
N GLU A 209 -9.20 -1.90 -18.04
CA GLU A 209 -10.16 -1.76 -16.94
C GLU A 209 -10.17 -2.97 -16.00
N SER A 210 -9.35 -3.99 -16.28
CA SER A 210 -9.26 -5.20 -15.47
C SER A 210 -8.66 -4.92 -14.08
N THR A 211 -8.99 -5.78 -13.13
CA THR A 211 -8.47 -5.70 -11.75
C THR A 211 -6.96 -5.66 -11.72
N VAL A 212 -6.28 -6.48 -12.51
CA VAL A 212 -4.81 -6.48 -12.62
C VAL A 212 -4.29 -5.14 -13.12
N SER A 213 -4.85 -4.59 -14.20
CA SER A 213 -4.39 -3.32 -14.77
C SER A 213 -4.52 -2.16 -13.77
N LYS A 214 -5.63 -2.10 -13.03
CA LYS A 214 -5.84 -1.09 -11.98
C LYS A 214 -4.85 -1.25 -10.82
N ILE A 215 -4.60 -2.48 -10.37
CA ILE A 215 -3.60 -2.74 -9.32
C ILE A 215 -2.21 -2.29 -9.78
N LEU A 216 -1.83 -2.61 -11.02
CA LEU A 216 -0.53 -2.22 -11.58
C LEU A 216 -0.40 -0.70 -11.68
N GLU A 217 -1.44 0.00 -12.13
CA GLU A 217 -1.49 1.45 -12.18
C GLU A 217 -1.35 2.08 -10.79
N LEU A 218 -2.08 1.57 -9.80
CA LEU A 218 -1.99 2.05 -8.41
C LEU A 218 -0.59 1.84 -7.82
N VAL A 219 0.06 0.72 -8.10
CA VAL A 219 1.42 0.41 -7.65
C VAL A 219 2.43 1.34 -8.35
N GLU A 220 2.28 1.58 -9.65
CA GLU A 220 3.15 2.45 -10.42
C GLU A 220 3.03 3.92 -9.98
N ASN A 221 1.80 4.40 -9.78
CA ASN A 221 1.51 5.75 -9.33
C ASN A 221 1.82 5.99 -7.84
N SER A 222 1.93 4.94 -7.02
CA SER A 222 2.23 5.05 -5.58
C SER A 222 3.53 5.79 -5.28
N SER A 223 4.48 5.80 -6.22
CA SER A 223 5.76 6.51 -6.09
C SER A 223 5.65 8.03 -6.28
N SER A 224 4.53 8.53 -6.78
CA SER A 224 4.32 9.97 -7.05
C SER A 224 3.94 10.76 -5.79
N HIS A 225 3.28 10.13 -4.82
CA HIS A 225 2.80 10.74 -3.59
C HIS A 225 3.82 10.60 -2.45
N LYS A 226 4.75 11.58 -2.36
CA LYS A 226 5.83 11.58 -1.36
C LYS A 226 5.32 11.91 0.03
N SER A 227 5.82 11.20 1.03
CA SER A 227 5.59 11.46 2.45
C SER A 227 6.13 12.83 2.91
N ARG A 228 5.65 13.30 4.06
CA ARG A 228 6.21 14.51 4.71
C ARG A 228 7.69 14.30 5.05
N SER A 229 8.06 13.11 5.46
CA SER A 229 9.44 12.74 5.79
C SER A 229 10.35 12.81 4.56
N GLU A 230 9.91 12.34 3.39
CA GLU A 230 10.66 12.45 2.13
C GLU A 230 10.78 13.90 1.65
N ASN A 231 9.71 14.68 1.78
CA ASN A 231 9.71 16.10 1.45
C ASN A 231 10.62 16.91 2.40
N PHE A 232 10.65 16.55 3.68
CA PHE A 232 11.55 17.16 4.66
C PHE A 232 13.01 16.93 4.26
N ILE A 233 13.41 15.70 3.90
CA ILE A 233 14.78 15.39 3.48
C ILE A 233 15.18 16.17 2.23
N SER A 234 14.27 16.30 1.25
CA SER A 234 14.53 17.08 0.05
C SER A 234 14.76 18.57 0.35
N LYS A 235 13.99 19.13 1.27
CA LYS A 235 14.17 20.52 1.75
C LYS A 235 15.43 20.67 2.60
N PHE A 236 15.68 19.72 3.49
CA PHE A 236 16.87 19.69 4.35
C PHE A 236 18.15 19.69 3.51
N ALA A 237 18.27 18.78 2.53
CA ALA A 237 19.43 18.69 1.66
C ALA A 237 19.72 20.02 0.94
N ARG A 238 18.68 20.72 0.49
CA ARG A 238 18.82 22.03 -0.21
C ARG A 238 19.43 23.12 0.66
N ILE A 239 19.19 23.13 1.97
CA ILE A 239 19.71 24.13 2.91
C ILE A 239 21.03 23.64 3.51
N TYR A 240 21.11 22.36 3.84
CA TYR A 240 22.23 21.74 4.51
C TYR A 240 23.53 21.80 3.68
N THR A 241 23.46 21.46 2.39
CA THR A 241 24.64 21.38 1.54
C THR A 241 25.35 22.74 1.38
N PRO A 242 24.67 23.85 1.06
CA PRO A 242 25.32 25.18 1.06
C PRO A 242 25.90 25.57 2.42
N ALA A 243 25.18 25.29 3.53
CA ALA A 243 25.66 25.61 4.87
C ALA A 243 26.98 24.88 5.20
N VAL A 244 27.05 23.60 4.81
CA VAL A 244 28.27 22.79 4.97
C VAL A 244 29.43 23.33 4.12
N CYS A 245 29.18 23.72 2.87
CA CYS A 245 30.23 24.31 2.01
C CYS A 245 30.78 25.61 2.62
N ILE A 246 29.90 26.47 3.14
CA ILE A 246 30.31 27.70 3.85
C ILE A 246 31.11 27.35 5.11
N GLY A 247 30.63 26.39 5.90
CA GLY A 247 31.33 25.90 7.10
C GLY A 247 32.74 25.36 6.79
N ALA A 248 32.88 24.59 5.74
CA ALA A 248 34.17 24.09 5.29
C ALA A 248 35.11 25.23 4.84
N LEU A 249 34.58 26.21 4.09
CA LEU A 249 35.35 27.38 3.69
C LEU A 249 35.82 28.20 4.91
N VAL A 250 34.94 28.42 5.88
CA VAL A 250 35.27 29.08 7.13
C VAL A 250 36.35 28.29 7.87
N LEU A 251 36.24 26.97 7.95
CA LEU A 251 37.23 26.11 8.61
C LEU A 251 38.59 26.12 7.88
N ALA A 252 38.61 26.24 6.55
CA ALA A 252 39.84 26.33 5.77
C ALA A 252 40.55 27.67 5.92
N VAL A 253 39.83 28.78 6.12
CA VAL A 253 40.40 30.13 6.01
C VAL A 253 40.52 30.82 7.39
N LEU A 254 39.49 30.77 8.24
CA LEU A 254 39.44 31.53 9.46
C LEU A 254 40.53 31.14 10.47
N PRO A 255 40.76 29.88 10.82
CA PRO A 255 41.81 29.50 11.78
C PRO A 255 43.25 29.83 11.30
N PRO A 256 43.65 29.57 10.02
CA PRO A 256 44.95 30.03 9.52
C PRO A 256 45.14 31.55 9.66
N VAL A 257 44.11 32.34 9.29
CA VAL A 257 44.18 33.80 9.39
C VAL A 257 44.30 34.27 10.85
N VAL A 258 43.52 33.69 11.75
CA VAL A 258 43.60 34.03 13.21
C VAL A 258 45.00 33.67 13.74
N ARG A 259 45.57 32.52 13.38
CA ARG A 259 46.93 32.12 13.77
C ARG A 259 47.99 33.11 13.27
N LEU A 260 47.85 33.57 12.00
CA LEU A 260 48.74 34.58 11.44
C LEU A 260 48.66 35.93 12.20
N VAL A 261 47.46 36.36 12.52
CA VAL A 261 47.23 37.59 13.35
C VAL A 261 47.85 37.44 14.74
N MET A 262 47.84 36.24 15.31
CA MET A 262 48.48 35.92 16.59
C MET A 262 49.99 35.72 16.53
N GLY A 263 50.59 35.92 15.34
CA GLY A 263 52.04 35.76 15.14
C GLY A 263 52.51 34.29 15.03
N LEU A 264 51.58 33.35 14.84
CA LEU A 264 51.87 31.95 14.65
C LEU A 264 51.89 31.57 13.16
N SER A 265 52.50 30.45 12.81
CA SER A 265 52.42 29.91 11.44
C SER A 265 50.95 29.60 11.08
N GLY A 266 50.52 29.95 9.86
CA GLY A 266 49.14 29.80 9.42
C GLY A 266 48.68 28.32 9.28
N ASP A 267 49.63 27.39 9.08
CA ASP A 267 49.38 25.94 8.98
C ASP A 267 48.22 25.58 8.02
N TRP A 268 48.25 26.21 6.84
CA TRP A 268 47.18 26.11 5.83
C TRP A 268 46.90 24.66 5.41
N GLY A 269 47.91 23.82 5.27
CA GLY A 269 47.77 22.44 4.86
C GLY A 269 46.85 21.67 5.82
N THR A 270 47.12 21.73 7.11
CA THR A 270 46.31 21.08 8.15
C THR A 270 44.87 21.55 8.13
N TRP A 271 44.61 22.87 8.02
CA TRP A 271 43.25 23.39 8.04
C TRP A 271 42.48 23.12 6.77
N VAL A 272 43.12 23.15 5.61
CA VAL A 272 42.54 22.72 4.33
C VAL A 272 42.20 21.23 4.40
N TYR A 273 43.09 20.36 4.90
CA TYR A 273 42.83 18.93 5.08
C TYR A 273 41.59 18.70 5.98
N ARG A 274 41.50 19.39 7.11
CA ARG A 274 40.31 19.32 8.00
C ARG A 274 39.05 19.75 7.29
N ALA A 275 39.09 20.82 6.50
CA ALA A 275 37.96 21.31 5.73
C ALA A 275 37.50 20.30 4.66
N LEU A 276 38.45 19.64 3.97
CA LEU A 276 38.15 18.59 2.98
C LEU A 276 37.54 17.35 3.66
N THR A 277 38.12 16.94 4.80
CA THR A 277 37.57 15.84 5.63
C THR A 277 36.14 16.17 6.11
N PHE A 278 35.90 17.42 6.54
CA PHE A 278 34.59 17.93 6.95
C PHE A 278 33.57 17.84 5.80
N LEU A 279 33.96 18.18 4.55
CA LEU A 279 33.12 18.05 3.36
C LEU A 279 32.72 16.59 3.09
N VAL A 280 33.66 15.65 3.18
CA VAL A 280 33.36 14.21 2.97
C VAL A 280 32.38 13.70 4.01
N ILE A 281 32.60 14.00 5.31
CA ILE A 281 31.68 13.59 6.40
C ILE A 281 30.26 14.13 6.19
N SER A 282 30.15 15.31 5.61
CA SER A 282 28.90 16.06 5.53
C SER A 282 27.90 15.55 4.48
N CYS A 283 28.26 14.59 3.61
CA CYS A 283 27.30 14.09 2.63
C CYS A 283 26.07 13.45 3.32
N PRO A 284 24.83 13.90 3.06
CA PRO A 284 23.64 13.31 3.68
C PRO A 284 23.18 11.99 3.02
N CYS A 285 24.10 11.25 2.36
CA CYS A 285 23.82 10.09 1.51
C CYS A 285 22.97 9.02 2.21
N ALA A 286 23.29 8.71 3.47
CA ALA A 286 22.53 7.73 4.25
C ALA A 286 21.04 8.09 4.43
N LEU A 287 20.71 9.38 4.62
CA LEU A 287 19.35 9.85 4.79
C LEU A 287 18.57 9.88 3.46
N VAL A 288 19.19 10.47 2.44
CA VAL A 288 18.58 10.63 1.11
C VAL A 288 18.20 9.28 0.50
N ILE A 289 18.90 8.21 0.87
CA ILE A 289 18.73 6.87 0.30
C ILE A 289 17.84 6.00 1.19
N SER A 290 18.12 5.93 2.50
CA SER A 290 17.47 4.96 3.38
C SER A 290 16.00 5.28 3.63
N ILE A 291 15.60 6.55 3.61
CA ILE A 291 14.22 6.96 3.90
C ILE A 291 13.26 6.56 2.77
N PRO A 292 13.48 6.95 1.49
CA PRO A 292 12.65 6.45 0.41
C PRO A 292 12.67 4.92 0.32
N LEU A 293 13.82 4.29 0.53
CA LEU A 293 13.94 2.84 0.51
C LEU A 293 13.10 2.17 1.60
N SER A 294 13.04 2.76 2.81
CA SER A 294 12.18 2.27 3.90
C SER A 294 10.70 2.33 3.53
N PHE A 295 10.25 3.43 2.92
CA PHE A 295 8.87 3.56 2.44
C PHE A 295 8.57 2.58 1.30
N PHE A 296 9.46 2.44 0.32
CA PHE A 296 9.28 1.43 -0.74
C PHE A 296 9.23 0.01 -0.18
N ALA A 297 10.05 -0.28 0.82
CA ALA A 297 10.01 -1.58 1.49
C ALA A 297 8.70 -1.77 2.27
N GLY A 298 8.21 -0.72 2.94
CA GLY A 298 6.93 -0.72 3.64
C GLY A 298 5.74 -0.93 2.71
N LEU A 299 5.69 -0.20 1.59
CA LEU A 299 4.67 -0.36 0.54
C LEU A 299 4.68 -1.79 -0.03
N GLY A 300 5.86 -2.31 -0.38
CA GLY A 300 6.01 -3.68 -0.87
C GLY A 300 5.64 -4.75 0.17
N GLY A 301 5.88 -4.48 1.45
CA GLY A 301 5.45 -5.35 2.56
C GLY A 301 3.93 -5.34 2.73
N ALA A 302 3.30 -4.16 2.69
CA ALA A 302 1.85 -4.00 2.78
C ALA A 302 1.13 -4.71 1.63
N SER A 303 1.62 -4.53 0.42
CA SER A 303 1.05 -5.16 -0.76
C SER A 303 1.13 -6.69 -0.71
N ARG A 304 2.25 -7.29 -0.24
CA ARG A 304 2.33 -8.74 -0.01
C ARG A 304 1.38 -9.26 1.06
N ALA A 305 0.96 -8.38 1.97
CA ALA A 305 -0.05 -8.70 2.97
C ALA A 305 -1.49 -8.48 2.47
N GLY A 306 -1.70 -8.21 1.17
CA GLY A 306 -3.00 -7.94 0.58
C GLY A 306 -3.54 -6.53 0.88
N VAL A 307 -2.66 -5.58 1.22
CA VAL A 307 -3.03 -4.19 1.50
C VAL A 307 -2.32 -3.27 0.50
N LEU A 308 -3.06 -2.67 -0.39
CA LEU A 308 -2.54 -1.75 -1.38
C LEU A 308 -2.60 -0.32 -0.86
N VAL A 309 -1.46 0.35 -0.73
CA VAL A 309 -1.36 1.74 -0.28
C VAL A 309 -0.89 2.61 -1.43
N LYS A 310 -1.66 3.66 -1.79
CA LYS A 310 -1.42 4.50 -2.97
C LYS A 310 -0.22 5.44 -2.87
N GLY A 311 0.48 5.49 -1.73
CA GLY A 311 1.66 6.34 -1.59
C GLY A 311 2.30 6.33 -0.21
N SER A 312 3.54 6.80 -0.13
CA SER A 312 4.29 6.88 1.13
C SER A 312 3.68 7.87 2.12
N ASN A 313 3.02 8.94 1.64
CA ASN A 313 2.27 9.88 2.48
C ASN A 313 1.10 9.19 3.20
N TYR A 314 0.40 8.27 2.54
CA TYR A 314 -0.71 7.52 3.14
C TYR A 314 -0.20 6.50 4.16
N LEU A 315 0.96 5.87 3.88
CA LEU A 315 1.61 5.00 4.87
C LEU A 315 1.99 5.79 6.12
N GLU A 316 2.52 7.02 5.97
CA GLU A 316 2.82 7.90 7.09
C GLU A 316 1.55 8.32 7.86
N THR A 317 0.46 8.65 7.16
CA THR A 317 -0.84 9.01 7.76
C THR A 317 -1.43 7.83 8.53
N LEU A 318 -1.44 6.63 7.91
CA LEU A 318 -1.96 5.41 8.51
C LEU A 318 -1.22 5.05 9.82
N SER A 319 0.09 5.31 9.89
CA SER A 319 0.87 5.09 11.11
C SER A 319 0.42 5.93 12.30
N LYS A 320 -0.19 7.10 12.04
CA LYS A 320 -0.67 8.09 13.01
C LYS A 320 -2.17 7.97 13.29
N THR A 321 -2.84 6.99 12.69
CA THR A 321 -4.28 6.75 12.87
C THR A 321 -4.58 6.38 14.32
N ARG A 322 -5.51 7.11 14.93
CA ARG A 322 -6.02 6.90 16.28
C ARG A 322 -7.53 6.66 16.31
N VAL A 323 -8.26 7.17 15.31
CA VAL A 323 -9.70 6.98 15.18
C VAL A 323 -9.96 6.19 13.89
N VAL A 324 -10.76 5.13 13.99
CA VAL A 324 -11.22 4.36 12.81
C VAL A 324 -12.74 4.39 12.77
N VAL A 325 -13.27 4.90 11.68
CA VAL A 325 -14.71 5.01 11.42
C VAL A 325 -15.09 4.00 10.36
N PHE A 326 -16.08 3.20 10.62
CA PHE A 326 -16.58 2.17 9.71
C PHE A 326 -17.96 2.52 9.18
N ASP A 327 -18.18 2.31 7.88
CA ASP A 327 -19.55 2.03 7.45
C ASP A 327 -19.97 0.65 7.98
N LYS A 328 -21.25 0.43 8.15
CA LYS A 328 -21.77 -0.88 8.59
C LYS A 328 -21.84 -1.85 7.41
N THR A 329 -22.65 -1.50 6.39
CA THR A 329 -23.06 -2.41 5.31
C THR A 329 -21.92 -2.64 4.32
N GLY A 330 -21.64 -3.90 3.97
CA GLY A 330 -20.54 -4.24 3.08
C GLY A 330 -19.13 -4.10 3.70
N THR A 331 -19.01 -3.47 4.86
CA THR A 331 -17.73 -3.21 5.55
C THR A 331 -17.55 -4.09 6.79
N LEU A 332 -18.40 -3.94 7.81
CA LEU A 332 -18.43 -4.80 9.00
C LEU A 332 -19.39 -5.99 8.81
N THR A 333 -20.31 -5.86 7.87
CA THR A 333 -21.24 -6.89 7.45
C THR A 333 -20.99 -7.28 6.00
N GLN A 334 -21.56 -8.41 5.58
CA GLN A 334 -21.36 -8.94 4.23
C GLN A 334 -22.17 -8.20 3.14
N GLY A 335 -23.12 -7.31 3.55
CA GLY A 335 -24.08 -6.72 2.62
C GLY A 335 -25.10 -7.76 2.08
N VAL A 336 -25.11 -8.93 2.67
CA VAL A 336 -26.01 -10.03 2.33
C VAL A 336 -27.05 -10.18 3.42
N PHE A 337 -28.29 -10.00 3.04
CA PHE A 337 -29.40 -10.20 3.95
C PHE A 337 -29.72 -11.69 4.06
N ASP A 338 -29.78 -12.21 5.28
CA ASP A 338 -30.19 -13.59 5.54
C ASP A 338 -31.36 -13.64 6.53
N VAL A 339 -32.18 -14.68 6.38
CA VAL A 339 -33.26 -14.97 7.32
C VAL A 339 -32.63 -15.47 8.61
N THR A 340 -32.76 -14.67 9.68
CA THR A 340 -32.21 -15.00 11.00
C THR A 340 -33.22 -15.67 11.91
N ASP A 341 -34.49 -15.37 11.72
CA ASP A 341 -35.56 -15.97 12.52
C ASP A 341 -36.89 -16.01 11.76
N VAL A 342 -37.75 -16.96 12.10
CA VAL A 342 -39.11 -17.09 11.53
C VAL A 342 -40.09 -17.37 12.63
N HIS A 343 -40.93 -16.39 12.93
CA HIS A 343 -42.00 -16.50 13.91
C HIS A 343 -43.32 -16.83 13.20
N HIS A 344 -43.95 -17.91 13.60
CA HIS A 344 -45.18 -18.42 13.01
C HIS A 344 -46.33 -18.47 13.97
N ASN A 345 -47.53 -18.22 13.49
CA ASN A 345 -48.75 -18.26 14.28
C ASN A 345 -49.58 -19.52 14.02
N THR A 346 -50.00 -19.70 12.78
CA THR A 346 -51.01 -20.70 12.41
C THR A 346 -50.47 -21.84 11.54
N MET A 347 -49.27 -21.73 11.01
CA MET A 347 -48.66 -22.71 10.11
C MET A 347 -47.21 -23.00 10.44
N PRO A 348 -46.65 -24.16 9.99
CA PRO A 348 -45.25 -24.49 10.21
C PRO A 348 -44.29 -23.48 9.56
N GLN A 349 -43.17 -23.20 10.23
CA GLN A 349 -42.11 -22.28 9.78
C GLN A 349 -41.72 -22.47 8.31
N LYS A 350 -41.57 -23.74 7.86
CA LYS A 350 -41.21 -24.07 6.47
C LYS A 350 -42.26 -23.56 5.47
N LYS A 351 -43.54 -23.58 5.82
CA LYS A 351 -44.61 -23.05 4.96
C LYS A 351 -44.65 -21.53 4.94
N VAL A 352 -44.34 -20.86 6.06
CA VAL A 352 -44.19 -19.40 6.09
C VAL A 352 -43.11 -18.95 5.12
N LEU A 353 -41.93 -19.62 5.11
CA LEU A 353 -40.87 -19.36 4.18
C LEU A 353 -41.25 -19.68 2.73
N GLU A 354 -41.94 -20.80 2.47
CA GLU A 354 -42.38 -21.20 1.13
C GLU A 354 -43.32 -20.13 0.52
N TYR A 355 -44.36 -19.74 1.23
CA TYR A 355 -45.31 -18.72 0.75
C TYR A 355 -44.65 -17.36 0.55
N ALA A 356 -43.76 -16.95 1.45
CA ALA A 356 -43.00 -15.70 1.32
C ALA A 356 -42.08 -15.74 0.11
N ALA A 357 -41.30 -16.82 -0.09
CA ALA A 357 -40.36 -16.97 -1.21
C ALA A 357 -41.08 -17.05 -2.56
N LEU A 358 -42.22 -17.72 -2.64
CA LEU A 358 -43.04 -17.79 -3.85
C LEU A 358 -43.68 -16.44 -4.19
N ALA A 359 -44.29 -15.74 -3.22
CA ALA A 359 -44.88 -14.42 -3.45
C ALA A 359 -43.83 -13.40 -3.98
N GLU A 360 -42.61 -13.49 -3.48
CA GLU A 360 -41.45 -12.62 -3.85
C GLU A 360 -40.65 -13.14 -5.07
N CYS A 361 -41.11 -14.18 -5.76
CA CYS A 361 -40.33 -14.85 -6.82
C CYS A 361 -40.05 -13.98 -8.05
N ALA A 362 -40.82 -12.93 -8.29
CA ALA A 362 -40.68 -11.99 -9.39
C ALA A 362 -39.83 -10.76 -9.03
N SER A 363 -39.57 -10.50 -7.77
CA SER A 363 -38.83 -9.33 -7.30
C SER A 363 -37.31 -9.57 -7.34
N SER A 364 -36.58 -8.55 -7.78
CA SER A 364 -35.11 -8.54 -7.77
C SER A 364 -34.52 -7.97 -6.47
N HIS A 365 -35.37 -7.60 -5.51
CA HIS A 365 -34.95 -6.98 -4.26
C HIS A 365 -34.07 -7.94 -3.43
N PRO A 366 -33.02 -7.44 -2.74
CA PRO A 366 -32.12 -8.28 -1.91
C PRO A 366 -32.87 -9.13 -0.86
N ILE A 367 -33.93 -8.59 -0.26
CA ILE A 367 -34.82 -9.30 0.68
C ILE A 367 -35.49 -10.50 0.01
N SER A 368 -35.98 -10.34 -1.21
CA SER A 368 -36.64 -11.41 -1.97
C SER A 368 -35.67 -12.57 -2.25
N LYS A 369 -34.44 -12.24 -2.64
CA LYS A 369 -33.37 -13.23 -2.82
C LYS A 369 -33.01 -13.98 -1.53
N SER A 370 -33.04 -13.28 -0.40
CA SER A 370 -32.82 -13.85 0.92
C SER A 370 -33.91 -14.87 1.29
N LEU A 371 -35.18 -14.51 1.09
CA LEU A 371 -36.30 -15.41 1.32
C LEU A 371 -36.23 -16.66 0.43
N GLN A 372 -35.89 -16.49 -0.84
CA GLN A 372 -35.74 -17.63 -1.79
C GLN A 372 -34.60 -18.56 -1.38
N ARG A 373 -33.44 -18.01 -0.96
CA ARG A 373 -32.31 -18.82 -0.44
C ARG A 373 -32.69 -19.57 0.83
N ALA A 374 -33.34 -18.90 1.78
CA ALA A 374 -33.75 -19.52 3.03
C ALA A 374 -34.77 -20.63 2.85
N TYR A 375 -35.66 -20.51 1.86
CA TYR A 375 -36.61 -21.57 1.50
C TYR A 375 -35.86 -22.82 0.97
N GLY A 376 -34.83 -22.63 0.12
CA GLY A 376 -33.99 -23.72 -0.40
C GLY A 376 -34.71 -24.75 -1.26
N GLY A 377 -35.98 -24.53 -1.60
CA GLY A 377 -36.79 -25.36 -2.48
C GLY A 377 -36.84 -24.79 -3.89
N GLU A 378 -37.37 -25.59 -4.83
CA GLU A 378 -37.59 -25.14 -6.19
C GLU A 378 -38.69 -24.06 -6.23
N ILE A 379 -38.39 -22.92 -6.88
CA ILE A 379 -39.32 -21.81 -7.06
C ILE A 379 -40.11 -22.04 -8.35
N ASP A 380 -41.24 -22.71 -8.25
CA ASP A 380 -42.16 -22.89 -9.37
C ASP A 380 -43.04 -21.64 -9.56
N ARG A 381 -42.71 -20.82 -10.54
CA ARG A 381 -43.43 -19.60 -10.89
C ARG A 381 -44.85 -19.84 -11.38
N HIS A 382 -45.18 -21.04 -11.85
CA HIS A 382 -46.56 -21.36 -12.29
C HIS A 382 -47.55 -21.45 -11.15
N ARG A 383 -47.07 -21.60 -9.92
CA ARG A 383 -47.89 -21.57 -8.70
C ARG A 383 -48.30 -20.16 -8.28
N VAL A 384 -47.74 -19.10 -8.92
CA VAL A 384 -47.90 -17.70 -8.51
C VAL A 384 -48.62 -16.93 -9.61
N THR A 385 -49.71 -16.27 -9.24
CA THR A 385 -50.50 -15.40 -10.14
C THR A 385 -50.81 -14.08 -9.43
N ASP A 386 -51.33 -13.10 -10.18
CA ASP A 386 -51.82 -11.80 -9.65
C ASP A 386 -50.81 -11.04 -8.80
N VAL A 387 -49.53 -11.07 -9.16
CA VAL A 387 -48.47 -10.37 -8.42
C VAL A 387 -48.60 -8.86 -8.57
N GLN A 388 -48.71 -8.16 -7.47
CA GLN A 388 -48.79 -6.70 -7.39
C GLN A 388 -47.75 -6.19 -6.40
N GLU A 389 -46.79 -5.45 -6.87
CA GLU A 389 -45.80 -4.78 -6.02
C GLU A 389 -46.35 -3.44 -5.55
N ILE A 390 -46.37 -3.21 -4.23
CA ILE A 390 -46.78 -1.98 -3.60
C ILE A 390 -45.55 -1.27 -3.08
N SER A 391 -45.10 -0.28 -3.88
CA SER A 391 -43.84 0.41 -3.64
C SER A 391 -43.69 0.88 -2.18
N GLY A 392 -42.56 0.51 -1.56
CA GLY A 392 -42.24 0.84 -0.17
C GLY A 392 -43.04 0.08 0.91
N ASN A 393 -43.95 -0.86 0.53
CA ASN A 393 -44.77 -1.61 1.48
C ASN A 393 -44.57 -3.13 1.39
N GLY A 394 -44.48 -3.69 0.18
CA GLY A 394 -44.33 -5.11 -0.04
C GLY A 394 -45.06 -5.61 -1.29
N ILE A 395 -45.39 -6.89 -1.34
CA ILE A 395 -46.02 -7.57 -2.47
C ILE A 395 -47.30 -8.30 -2.02
N THR A 396 -48.31 -8.27 -2.90
CA THR A 396 -49.46 -9.16 -2.82
C THR A 396 -49.45 -10.08 -4.04
N ALA A 397 -49.76 -11.36 -3.85
CA ALA A 397 -49.81 -12.35 -4.91
C ALA A 397 -50.80 -13.47 -4.57
N LYS A 398 -51.20 -14.27 -5.57
CA LYS A 398 -51.87 -15.53 -5.32
C LYS A 398 -50.91 -16.69 -5.48
N VAL A 399 -50.73 -17.47 -4.44
CA VAL A 399 -49.92 -18.69 -4.42
C VAL A 399 -50.84 -19.89 -4.26
N ASP A 400 -50.85 -20.78 -5.23
CA ASP A 400 -51.76 -21.95 -5.31
C ASP A 400 -53.25 -21.55 -5.14
N GLY A 401 -53.62 -20.37 -5.65
CA GLY A 401 -54.97 -19.82 -5.55
C GLY A 401 -55.31 -19.13 -4.19
N THR A 402 -54.38 -19.09 -3.26
CA THR A 402 -54.49 -18.47 -1.94
C THR A 402 -53.96 -17.03 -1.97
N ASP A 403 -54.65 -16.07 -1.42
CA ASP A 403 -54.22 -14.67 -1.35
C ASP A 403 -53.07 -14.52 -0.33
N VAL A 404 -51.93 -14.06 -0.77
CA VAL A 404 -50.69 -13.92 0.05
C VAL A 404 -50.24 -12.46 0.01
N ALA A 405 -49.98 -11.89 1.17
CA ALA A 405 -49.38 -10.56 1.31
C ALA A 405 -48.10 -10.66 2.12
N VAL A 406 -46.98 -10.15 1.53
CA VAL A 406 -45.65 -10.16 2.12
C VAL A 406 -45.13 -8.74 2.15
N GLY A 407 -44.73 -8.21 3.31
CA GLY A 407 -44.22 -6.85 3.40
C GLY A 407 -44.05 -6.33 4.83
N ASN A 408 -43.90 -5.01 4.94
CA ASN A 408 -43.72 -4.37 6.24
C ASN A 408 -45.07 -4.15 6.95
N SER A 409 -45.05 -3.60 8.20
CA SER A 409 -46.24 -3.31 8.98
C SER A 409 -47.22 -2.39 8.26
N LYS A 410 -46.75 -1.43 7.44
CA LYS A 410 -47.59 -0.53 6.67
C LYS A 410 -48.47 -1.27 5.65
N LEU A 411 -47.97 -2.38 5.08
CA LEU A 411 -48.78 -3.23 4.21
C LEU A 411 -49.89 -3.91 4.99
N MET A 412 -49.60 -4.43 6.19
CA MET A 412 -50.59 -5.07 7.06
C MET A 412 -51.66 -4.08 7.47
N ASP A 413 -51.27 -2.86 7.88
CA ASP A 413 -52.22 -1.78 8.25
C ASP A 413 -53.12 -1.39 7.07
N ARG A 414 -52.54 -1.29 5.85
CA ARG A 414 -53.28 -0.96 4.61
C ARG A 414 -54.33 -2.02 4.25
N LEU A 415 -54.02 -3.28 4.54
CA LEU A 415 -54.94 -4.40 4.30
C LEU A 415 -55.89 -4.66 5.47
N GLY A 416 -55.79 -3.89 6.56
CA GLY A 416 -56.64 -4.05 7.76
C GLY A 416 -56.34 -5.33 8.55
N ILE A 417 -55.10 -5.87 8.43
CA ILE A 417 -54.69 -7.12 9.08
C ILE A 417 -53.99 -6.80 10.40
N ALA A 418 -54.51 -7.35 11.49
CA ALA A 418 -53.89 -7.22 12.81
C ALA A 418 -52.56 -8.02 12.82
N TRP A 419 -51.44 -7.34 13.06
CA TRP A 419 -50.12 -7.91 13.13
C TRP A 419 -49.49 -7.79 14.52
N HIS A 420 -48.48 -8.56 14.83
CA HIS A 420 -47.74 -8.52 16.09
C HIS A 420 -46.40 -7.83 15.92
N ASP A 421 -46.05 -6.98 16.89
CA ASP A 421 -44.71 -6.40 16.95
C ASP A 421 -43.68 -7.46 17.32
N CYS A 422 -42.50 -7.35 16.73
CA CYS A 422 -41.40 -8.28 16.95
C CYS A 422 -40.26 -7.59 17.70
N HIS A 423 -39.77 -8.25 18.74
CA HIS A 423 -38.65 -7.77 19.53
C HIS A 423 -37.27 -8.21 18.97
N SER A 424 -37.26 -9.10 17.96
CA SER A 424 -35.99 -9.51 17.28
C SER A 424 -35.36 -8.35 16.51
N VAL A 425 -34.04 -8.40 16.40
CA VAL A 425 -33.25 -7.36 15.73
C VAL A 425 -33.13 -7.69 14.26
N GLY A 426 -33.65 -6.83 13.39
CA GLY A 426 -33.61 -7.01 11.94
C GLY A 426 -34.74 -6.30 11.22
N THR A 427 -34.79 -6.48 9.90
CA THR A 427 -35.94 -6.07 9.07
C THR A 427 -37.03 -7.13 9.21
N ILE A 428 -38.19 -6.71 9.65
CA ILE A 428 -39.32 -7.60 9.88
C ILE A 428 -40.19 -7.61 8.62
N ILE A 429 -40.38 -8.79 8.07
CA ILE A 429 -41.28 -9.05 6.94
C ILE A 429 -42.47 -9.84 7.45
N HIS A 430 -43.65 -9.20 7.45
CA HIS A 430 -44.89 -9.81 7.83
C HIS A 430 -45.50 -10.61 6.69
N LEU A 431 -46.10 -11.75 7.00
CA LEU A 431 -46.83 -12.60 6.07
C LEU A 431 -48.28 -12.71 6.51
N ALA A 432 -49.18 -12.47 5.58
CA ALA A 432 -50.62 -12.73 5.75
C ALA A 432 -51.12 -13.62 4.61
N ILE A 433 -52.05 -14.50 4.93
CA ILE A 433 -52.67 -15.48 4.04
C ILE A 433 -54.18 -15.40 4.19
N ASP A 434 -54.92 -15.25 3.07
CA ASP A 434 -56.37 -15.09 3.03
C ASP A 434 -56.89 -14.04 4.06
N GLY A 435 -56.15 -12.92 4.18
CA GLY A 435 -56.51 -11.85 5.11
C GLY A 435 -56.23 -12.12 6.60
N GLN A 436 -55.59 -13.25 6.92
CA GLN A 436 -55.21 -13.59 8.30
C GLN A 436 -53.69 -13.51 8.47
N TYR A 437 -53.25 -12.98 9.60
CA TYR A 437 -51.83 -12.91 9.93
C TYR A 437 -51.23 -14.30 10.17
N ALA A 438 -50.25 -14.69 9.33
CA ALA A 438 -49.64 -16.00 9.38
C ALA A 438 -48.32 -16.03 10.18
N GLY A 439 -47.61 -14.89 10.26
CA GLY A 439 -46.35 -14.77 10.98
C GLY A 439 -45.48 -13.67 10.43
N HIS A 440 -44.24 -13.66 10.86
CA HIS A 440 -43.22 -12.74 10.33
C HIS A 440 -41.84 -13.41 10.23
N ILE A 441 -41.06 -12.89 9.34
CA ILE A 441 -39.69 -13.33 9.06
C ILE A 441 -38.75 -12.19 9.42
N VAL A 442 -37.70 -12.49 10.17
CA VAL A 442 -36.67 -11.53 10.54
C VAL A 442 -35.48 -11.70 9.60
N ILE A 443 -35.08 -10.62 8.97
CA ILE A 443 -33.96 -10.59 8.04
C ILE A 443 -32.92 -9.61 8.58
N SER A 444 -31.69 -10.06 8.68
CA SER A 444 -30.58 -9.24 9.15
C SER A 444 -29.41 -9.34 8.17
N ASP A 445 -28.61 -8.29 8.14
CA ASP A 445 -27.33 -8.29 7.45
C ASP A 445 -26.31 -9.09 8.29
N VAL A 446 -25.60 -9.99 7.65
CA VAL A 446 -24.68 -10.93 8.32
C VAL A 446 -23.36 -10.23 8.64
N VAL A 447 -22.95 -10.26 9.90
CA VAL A 447 -21.62 -9.77 10.34
C VAL A 447 -20.52 -10.59 9.66
N LYS A 448 -19.47 -9.90 9.16
CA LYS A 448 -18.31 -10.59 8.54
C LYS A 448 -17.59 -11.46 9.57
N PRO A 449 -17.07 -12.61 9.13
CA PRO A 449 -16.08 -13.36 9.91
C PRO A 449 -14.96 -12.41 10.31
N HIS A 450 -14.38 -12.52 11.48
CA HIS A 450 -13.30 -11.67 11.98
C HIS A 450 -13.63 -10.19 12.23
N ALA A 451 -14.84 -9.67 12.01
CA ALA A 451 -15.15 -8.26 12.26
C ALA A 451 -14.92 -7.87 13.73
N LYS A 452 -15.37 -8.71 14.67
CA LYS A 452 -15.14 -8.51 16.10
C LYS A 452 -13.66 -8.57 16.48
N GLU A 453 -12.96 -9.55 15.91
CA GLU A 453 -11.51 -9.71 16.10
C GLU A 453 -10.73 -8.51 15.53
N ALA A 454 -11.19 -7.96 14.39
CA ALA A 454 -10.61 -6.77 13.78
C ALA A 454 -10.71 -5.55 14.69
N ILE A 455 -11.86 -5.31 15.31
CA ILE A 455 -12.03 -4.21 16.28
C ILE A 455 -11.09 -4.39 17.48
N ALA A 456 -10.98 -5.60 18.03
CA ALA A 456 -10.05 -5.89 19.12
C ALA A 456 -8.58 -5.70 18.69
N ALA A 457 -8.21 -6.16 17.50
CA ALA A 457 -6.86 -6.03 16.95
C ALA A 457 -6.48 -4.56 16.66
N LEU A 458 -7.43 -3.72 16.26
CA LEU A 458 -7.23 -2.28 16.10
C LEU A 458 -6.90 -1.60 17.44
N LYS A 459 -7.63 -1.92 18.51
CA LYS A 459 -7.34 -1.42 19.87
C LYS A 459 -5.94 -1.85 20.33
N GLN A 460 -5.56 -3.12 20.09
CA GLN A 460 -4.20 -3.60 20.35
C GLN A 460 -3.14 -2.91 19.49
N ALA A 461 -3.49 -2.54 18.26
CA ALA A 461 -2.61 -1.75 17.40
C ALA A 461 -2.51 -0.27 17.84
N GLY A 462 -3.21 0.16 18.89
CA GLY A 462 -3.16 1.51 19.45
C GLY A 462 -4.10 2.49 18.74
N VAL A 463 -5.22 2.01 18.21
CA VAL A 463 -6.39 2.81 17.86
C VAL A 463 -7.14 3.14 19.15
N GLU A 464 -7.43 4.40 19.36
CA GLU A 464 -8.02 4.89 20.62
C GLU A 464 -9.55 4.83 20.58
N LYS A 465 -10.13 5.00 19.39
CA LYS A 465 -11.59 5.06 19.20
C LYS A 465 -12.00 4.37 17.91
N THR A 466 -13.03 3.53 18.01
CA THR A 466 -13.71 2.90 16.88
C THR A 466 -15.14 3.41 16.80
N VAL A 467 -15.59 3.82 15.62
CA VAL A 467 -16.93 4.42 15.40
C VAL A 467 -17.62 3.68 14.27
N MET A 468 -18.91 3.41 14.38
CA MET A 468 -19.71 2.86 13.30
C MET A 468 -20.76 3.87 12.84
N LEU A 469 -20.84 4.10 11.53
CA LEU A 469 -21.87 4.91 10.88
C LEU A 469 -22.81 4.01 10.08
N THR A 470 -24.12 4.24 10.18
CA THR A 470 -25.10 3.46 9.44
C THR A 470 -26.39 4.25 9.17
N GLY A 471 -27.06 3.93 8.06
CA GLY A 471 -28.42 4.40 7.78
C GLY A 471 -29.52 3.58 8.48
N ASP A 472 -29.18 2.51 9.17
CA ASP A 472 -30.14 1.65 9.86
C ASP A 472 -30.79 2.34 11.06
N ILE A 473 -31.93 1.81 11.47
CA ILE A 473 -32.60 2.23 12.70
C ILE A 473 -31.72 1.97 13.92
N ARG A 474 -31.84 2.83 14.90
CA ARG A 474 -31.02 2.83 16.12
C ARG A 474 -30.92 1.47 16.80
N ARG A 475 -32.04 0.74 16.93
CA ARG A 475 -32.05 -0.59 17.58
C ARG A 475 -31.14 -1.62 16.91
N VAL A 476 -31.11 -1.64 15.57
CA VAL A 476 -30.23 -2.54 14.78
C VAL A 476 -28.79 -2.11 14.91
N ALA A 477 -28.53 -0.81 14.82
CA ALA A 477 -27.19 -0.24 14.93
C ALA A 477 -26.55 -0.52 16.31
N ASP A 478 -27.29 -0.26 17.39
CA ASP A 478 -26.84 -0.49 18.77
C ASP A 478 -26.53 -1.98 19.02
N HIS A 479 -27.34 -2.89 18.46
CA HIS A 479 -27.12 -4.34 18.59
C HIS A 479 -25.79 -4.77 17.92
N VAL A 480 -25.60 -4.40 16.65
CA VAL A 480 -24.38 -4.75 15.90
C VAL A 480 -23.14 -4.12 16.55
N ALA A 481 -23.23 -2.85 16.97
CA ALA A 481 -22.14 -2.17 17.66
C ALA A 481 -21.77 -2.86 18.98
N GLY A 482 -22.77 -3.30 19.75
CA GLY A 482 -22.58 -4.06 21.00
C GLY A 482 -21.94 -5.42 20.76
N GLU A 483 -22.37 -6.16 19.73
CA GLU A 483 -21.79 -7.45 19.34
C GLU A 483 -20.32 -7.33 18.95
N LEU A 484 -19.98 -6.28 18.17
CA LEU A 484 -18.63 -6.02 17.68
C LEU A 484 -17.73 -5.29 18.69
N CYS A 485 -18.29 -4.77 19.79
CA CYS A 485 -17.59 -3.97 20.79
C CYS A 485 -17.00 -2.66 20.21
N VAL A 486 -17.75 -2.01 19.32
CA VAL A 486 -17.43 -0.68 18.78
C VAL A 486 -17.69 0.38 19.86
N ASP A 487 -16.87 1.43 19.94
CA ASP A 487 -16.93 2.40 21.05
C ASP A 487 -18.08 3.41 20.89
N GLU A 488 -18.42 3.77 19.66
CA GLU A 488 -19.47 4.76 19.35
C GLU A 488 -20.23 4.37 18.09
N VAL A 489 -21.52 4.64 18.05
CA VAL A 489 -22.38 4.35 16.90
C VAL A 489 -23.31 5.53 16.59
N HIS A 490 -23.44 5.85 15.29
CA HIS A 490 -24.40 6.81 14.78
C HIS A 490 -25.29 6.12 13.75
N SER A 491 -26.57 6.14 14.01
CA SER A 491 -27.63 5.49 13.23
C SER A 491 -28.49 6.49 12.47
N GLU A 492 -29.32 5.99 11.57
CA GLU A 492 -30.33 6.76 10.81
C GLU A 492 -29.72 7.88 9.95
N LEU A 493 -28.46 7.70 9.51
CA LEU A 493 -27.70 8.68 8.73
C LEU A 493 -28.00 8.58 7.24
N LEU A 494 -28.28 9.71 6.62
CA LEU A 494 -28.23 9.86 5.17
C LEU A 494 -26.76 10.01 4.71
N PRO A 495 -26.46 9.82 3.42
CA PRO A 495 -25.07 9.96 2.91
C PRO A 495 -24.41 11.31 3.25
N ALA A 496 -25.17 12.42 3.20
CA ALA A 496 -24.67 13.74 3.58
C ALA A 496 -24.38 13.84 5.09
N ASP A 497 -25.17 13.18 5.94
CA ASP A 497 -24.98 13.18 7.38
C ASP A 497 -23.73 12.39 7.78
N LYS A 498 -23.41 11.31 7.04
CA LYS A 498 -22.15 10.57 7.25
C LYS A 498 -20.93 11.48 7.03
N VAL A 499 -20.93 12.31 5.97
CA VAL A 499 -19.85 13.27 5.71
C VAL A 499 -19.74 14.27 6.86
N ALA A 500 -20.85 14.88 7.27
CA ALA A 500 -20.86 15.84 8.36
C ALA A 500 -20.37 15.24 9.68
N GLN A 501 -20.74 13.98 9.95
CA GLN A 501 -20.28 13.26 11.14
C GLN A 501 -18.77 12.97 11.12
N VAL A 502 -18.23 12.59 9.96
CA VAL A 502 -16.77 12.41 9.81
C VAL A 502 -16.04 13.74 9.97
N GLU A 503 -16.55 14.84 9.43
CA GLU A 503 -15.97 16.18 9.63
C GLU A 503 -15.95 16.60 11.11
N ARG A 504 -16.99 16.29 11.86
CA ARG A 504 -17.04 16.52 13.30
C ARG A 504 -15.98 15.68 14.02
N LEU A 505 -15.92 14.37 13.72
CA LEU A 505 -14.93 13.47 14.32
C LEU A 505 -13.49 13.88 13.97
N LEU A 506 -13.25 14.43 12.76
CA LEU A 506 -11.94 14.97 12.37
C LEU A 506 -11.53 16.18 13.21
N SER A 507 -12.50 17.04 13.57
CA SER A 507 -12.22 18.23 14.40
C SER A 507 -11.94 17.86 15.86
N ASP A 508 -12.53 16.79 16.36
CA ASP A 508 -12.43 16.35 17.76
C ASP A 508 -11.26 15.37 17.98
N ALA A 509 -10.68 14.81 16.91
CA ALA A 509 -9.66 13.78 17.01
C ALA A 509 -8.27 14.35 17.36
N ASP A 510 -7.65 13.81 18.42
CA ASP A 510 -6.22 14.00 18.68
C ASP A 510 -5.41 12.94 17.92
N GLY A 511 -5.26 13.14 16.60
CA GLY A 511 -4.58 12.18 15.71
C GLY A 511 -5.21 12.12 14.33
N LYS A 512 -4.90 11.05 13.57
CA LYS A 512 -5.46 10.85 12.24
C LYS A 512 -6.67 9.94 12.27
N LEU A 513 -7.67 10.25 11.45
CA LEU A 513 -8.89 9.51 11.28
C LEU A 513 -8.86 8.72 9.97
N ALA A 514 -9.09 7.40 10.06
CA ALA A 514 -9.35 6.55 8.92
C ALA A 514 -10.84 6.28 8.78
N PHE A 515 -11.37 6.39 7.57
CA PHE A 515 -12.72 5.92 7.24
C PHE A 515 -12.62 4.64 6.40
N VAL A 516 -13.41 3.65 6.75
CA VAL A 516 -13.47 2.34 6.08
C VAL A 516 -14.85 2.14 5.50
N GLY A 517 -14.93 1.87 4.19
CA GLY A 517 -16.19 1.67 3.48
C GLY A 517 -16.05 0.72 2.29
N ASP A 518 -17.18 0.26 1.74
CA ASP A 518 -17.22 -0.55 0.51
C ASP A 518 -17.15 0.30 -0.77
N GLY A 519 -17.37 1.59 -0.64
CA GLY A 519 -17.08 2.66 -1.59
C GLY A 519 -18.10 2.96 -2.65
N ILE A 520 -19.16 2.21 -2.83
CA ILE A 520 -20.17 2.54 -3.84
C ILE A 520 -20.92 3.83 -3.43
N ASN A 521 -21.32 3.89 -2.17
CA ASN A 521 -22.06 5.03 -1.61
C ASN A 521 -21.18 5.97 -0.76
N ASP A 522 -19.99 5.52 -0.38
CA ASP A 522 -19.13 6.16 0.60
C ASP A 522 -17.95 6.93 -0.01
N ALA A 523 -17.83 6.99 -1.36
CA ALA A 523 -16.75 7.70 -2.04
C ALA A 523 -16.57 9.16 -1.55
N PRO A 524 -17.62 9.96 -1.30
CA PRO A 524 -17.46 11.29 -0.72
C PRO A 524 -16.87 11.27 0.70
N VAL A 525 -17.22 10.27 1.51
CA VAL A 525 -16.74 10.14 2.90
C VAL A 525 -15.29 9.65 2.91
N LEU A 526 -14.95 8.67 2.05
CA LEU A 526 -13.58 8.18 1.85
C LEU A 526 -12.62 9.31 1.50
N SER A 527 -13.02 10.18 0.57
CA SER A 527 -12.19 11.31 0.14
C SER A 527 -12.07 12.42 1.21
N ARG A 528 -13.00 12.48 2.16
CA ARG A 528 -13.03 13.53 3.20
C ARG A 528 -12.20 13.17 4.43
N ALA A 529 -12.05 11.91 4.76
CA ALA A 529 -11.22 11.42 5.86
C ALA A 529 -9.74 11.79 5.69
N ASP A 530 -8.95 11.74 6.76
CA ASP A 530 -7.48 11.85 6.64
C ASP A 530 -6.89 10.72 5.80
N ILE A 531 -7.54 9.55 5.83
CA ILE A 531 -7.23 8.38 5.01
C ILE A 531 -8.49 7.56 4.76
N GLY A 532 -8.79 7.33 3.50
CA GLY A 532 -9.87 6.46 3.06
C GLY A 532 -9.38 5.04 2.80
N ILE A 533 -10.07 4.05 3.35
CA ILE A 533 -9.77 2.62 3.19
C ILE A 533 -10.96 1.95 2.52
N ALA A 534 -10.76 1.41 1.32
CA ALA A 534 -11.78 0.62 0.63
C ALA A 534 -11.65 -0.86 0.94
N MET A 535 -12.80 -1.50 1.20
CA MET A 535 -12.91 -2.94 1.40
C MET A 535 -13.06 -3.64 0.05
N GLY A 536 -12.31 -4.74 -0.14
CA GLY A 536 -12.45 -5.64 -1.29
C GLY A 536 -12.06 -5.04 -2.64
N ALA A 537 -10.96 -5.49 -3.25
CA ALA A 537 -10.57 -5.06 -4.60
C ALA A 537 -11.55 -5.52 -5.70
N MET A 538 -12.49 -6.42 -5.36
CA MET A 538 -13.60 -6.86 -6.23
C MET A 538 -14.83 -5.95 -6.15
N GLY A 539 -14.75 -4.89 -5.32
CA GLY A 539 -15.81 -3.91 -5.14
C GLY A 539 -15.89 -2.88 -6.27
N SER A 540 -16.55 -1.78 -5.97
CA SER A 540 -16.76 -0.67 -6.92
C SER A 540 -15.46 -0.02 -7.36
N ASP A 541 -15.29 0.17 -8.67
CA ASP A 541 -14.21 0.94 -9.27
C ASP A 541 -14.12 2.36 -8.68
N ALA A 542 -15.27 2.96 -8.35
CA ALA A 542 -15.36 4.26 -7.70
C ALA A 542 -14.75 4.26 -6.29
N ALA A 543 -14.86 3.14 -5.55
CA ALA A 543 -14.24 2.99 -4.24
C ALA A 543 -12.72 2.92 -4.34
N ILE A 544 -12.24 2.12 -5.28
CA ILE A 544 -10.81 1.98 -5.53
C ILE A 544 -10.22 3.34 -5.90
N GLU A 545 -10.91 4.13 -6.71
CA GLU A 545 -10.44 5.45 -7.12
C GLU A 545 -10.43 6.45 -5.96
N ALA A 546 -11.48 6.47 -5.14
CA ALA A 546 -11.66 7.42 -4.04
C ALA A 546 -10.79 7.12 -2.81
N ALA A 547 -10.43 5.85 -2.57
CA ALA A 547 -9.68 5.44 -1.38
C ALA A 547 -8.17 5.66 -1.54
N ASP A 548 -7.48 5.85 -0.42
CA ASP A 548 -6.01 5.95 -0.32
C ASP A 548 -5.35 4.59 -0.07
N VAL A 549 -6.12 3.69 0.53
CA VAL A 549 -5.74 2.31 0.84
C VAL A 549 -6.84 1.38 0.37
N VAL A 550 -6.46 0.29 -0.30
CA VAL A 550 -7.40 -0.73 -0.77
C VAL A 550 -7.02 -2.07 -0.15
N LEU A 551 -7.96 -2.72 0.52
CA LEU A 551 -7.82 -4.10 0.95
C LEU A 551 -8.17 -5.01 -0.23
N MET A 552 -7.26 -5.93 -0.56
CA MET A 552 -7.41 -6.79 -1.74
C MET A 552 -8.47 -7.88 -1.55
N ASP A 553 -8.73 -8.24 -0.31
CA ASP A 553 -9.82 -9.11 0.12
C ASP A 553 -10.80 -8.34 1.02
N ASP A 554 -11.81 -9.04 1.46
CA ASP A 554 -12.91 -8.47 2.23
C ASP A 554 -12.75 -8.68 3.75
N ASP A 555 -11.50 -8.94 4.22
CA ASP A 555 -11.22 -9.20 5.63
C ASP A 555 -10.85 -7.91 6.38
N PRO A 556 -11.71 -7.44 7.32
CA PRO A 556 -11.45 -6.22 8.10
C PRO A 556 -10.23 -6.34 9.04
N LEU A 557 -9.76 -7.56 9.34
CA LEU A 557 -8.58 -7.78 10.17
C LEU A 557 -7.31 -7.17 9.56
N LYS A 558 -7.26 -7.07 8.23
CA LYS A 558 -6.12 -6.48 7.50
C LYS A 558 -5.92 -4.99 7.76
N ILE A 559 -6.94 -4.27 8.23
CA ILE A 559 -6.79 -2.85 8.63
C ILE A 559 -5.79 -2.73 9.79
N SER A 560 -5.92 -3.59 10.80
CA SER A 560 -4.99 -3.61 11.93
C SER A 560 -3.57 -3.93 11.49
N LYS A 561 -3.42 -4.87 10.54
CA LYS A 561 -2.15 -5.26 9.96
C LYS A 561 -1.52 -4.11 9.17
N ALA A 562 -2.31 -3.37 8.38
CA ALA A 562 -1.89 -2.18 7.65
C ALA A 562 -1.32 -1.10 8.58
N ILE A 563 -2.01 -0.82 9.69
CA ILE A 563 -1.54 0.15 10.72
C ILE A 563 -0.23 -0.31 11.35
N ARG A 564 -0.10 -1.59 11.70
CA ARG A 564 1.15 -2.16 12.28
C ARG A 564 2.33 -2.09 11.31
N ILE A 565 2.11 -2.42 10.04
CA ILE A 565 3.12 -2.30 8.97
C ILE A 565 3.57 -0.84 8.84
N SER A 566 2.62 0.09 8.79
CA SER A 566 2.89 1.52 8.67
C SER A 566 3.70 2.05 9.86
N ARG A 567 3.35 1.68 11.08
CA ARG A 567 4.10 2.06 12.30
C ARG A 567 5.50 1.46 12.33
N LYS A 568 5.67 0.20 11.90
CA LYS A 568 6.98 -0.43 11.77
C LYS A 568 7.85 0.29 10.75
N CYS A 569 7.28 0.61 9.58
CA CYS A 569 7.98 1.35 8.53
C CYS A 569 8.47 2.72 9.05
N LEU A 570 7.59 3.48 9.68
CA LEU A 570 7.92 4.80 10.21
C LEU A 570 8.95 4.74 11.34
N ARG A 571 8.89 3.73 12.22
CA ARG A 571 9.92 3.48 13.24
C ARG A 571 11.29 3.28 12.60
N ILE A 572 11.40 2.46 11.55
CA ILE A 572 12.65 2.23 10.83
C ILE A 572 13.16 3.52 10.19
N VAL A 573 12.27 4.36 9.64
CA VAL A 573 12.63 5.70 9.11
C VAL A 573 13.25 6.56 10.21
N TYR A 574 12.62 6.66 11.38
CA TYR A 574 13.17 7.43 12.51
C TYR A 574 14.47 6.85 13.07
N GLU A 575 14.58 5.51 13.18
CA GLU A 575 15.82 4.84 13.56
C GLU A 575 16.97 5.27 12.63
N ASN A 576 16.74 5.25 11.31
CA ASN A 576 17.73 5.64 10.33
C ASN A 576 18.08 7.14 10.42
N ILE A 577 17.10 8.01 10.65
CA ILE A 577 17.32 9.46 10.81
C ILE A 577 18.21 9.72 12.04
N VAL A 578 17.84 9.21 13.19
CA VAL A 578 18.56 9.44 14.45
C VAL A 578 19.96 8.86 14.38
N PHE A 579 20.11 7.64 13.87
CA PHE A 579 21.39 6.97 13.71
C PHE A 579 22.32 7.75 12.76
N ALA A 580 21.83 8.10 11.57
CA ALA A 580 22.65 8.79 10.58
C ALA A 580 23.07 10.21 11.05
N LEU A 581 22.12 10.98 11.60
CA LEU A 581 22.43 12.33 12.10
C LEU A 581 23.34 12.29 13.33
N GLY A 582 23.15 11.34 14.22
CA GLY A 582 23.96 11.16 15.43
C GLY A 582 25.43 10.86 15.11
N ILE A 583 25.67 9.84 14.26
CA ILE A 583 27.03 9.49 13.86
C ILE A 583 27.67 10.63 13.05
N LYS A 584 26.95 11.25 12.12
CA LYS A 584 27.47 12.38 11.34
C LYS A 584 27.82 13.57 12.20
N GLY A 585 26.94 13.95 13.14
CA GLY A 585 27.20 15.04 14.09
C GLY A 585 28.47 14.78 14.91
N LEU A 586 28.63 13.56 15.43
CA LEU A 586 29.83 13.17 16.15
C LEU A 586 31.09 13.27 15.28
N CYS A 587 31.05 12.70 14.06
CA CYS A 587 32.19 12.70 13.14
C CYS A 587 32.55 14.12 12.66
N LEU A 588 31.56 15.00 12.46
CA LEU A 588 31.81 16.42 12.11
C LEU A 588 32.56 17.15 13.22
N VAL A 589 32.17 16.98 14.47
CA VAL A 589 32.88 17.57 15.62
C VAL A 589 34.31 17.03 15.71
N LEU A 590 34.48 15.71 15.62
CA LEU A 590 35.80 15.08 15.65
C LEU A 590 36.68 15.50 14.47
N GLY A 591 36.09 15.68 13.28
CA GLY A 591 36.78 16.18 12.09
C GLY A 591 37.24 17.62 12.24
N ALA A 592 36.39 18.50 12.76
CA ALA A 592 36.73 19.90 13.04
C ALA A 592 37.84 20.04 14.09
N MET A 593 37.83 19.15 15.11
CA MET A 593 38.90 19.08 16.12
C MET A 593 40.22 18.48 15.57
N GLY A 594 40.19 17.86 14.37
CA GLY A 594 41.35 17.21 13.76
C GLY A 594 41.65 15.82 14.33
N ILE A 595 40.69 15.21 15.06
CA ILE A 595 40.81 13.85 15.60
C ILE A 595 40.41 12.82 14.54
N ALA A 596 39.33 13.11 13.78
CA ALA A 596 38.87 12.24 12.71
C ALA A 596 39.73 12.45 11.44
N ASN A 597 40.18 11.35 10.87
CA ASN A 597 40.91 11.32 9.61
C ASN A 597 39.97 10.97 8.44
N MET A 598 40.48 10.95 7.22
CA MET A 598 39.70 10.65 6.02
C MET A 598 39.03 9.25 6.06
N TRP A 599 39.65 8.25 6.71
CA TRP A 599 39.05 6.92 6.89
C TRP A 599 37.81 6.93 7.79
N ALA A 600 37.82 7.73 8.87
CA ALA A 600 36.67 7.95 9.70
C ALA A 600 35.54 8.66 8.92
N ALA A 601 35.92 9.60 8.03
CA ALA A 601 34.99 10.27 7.14
C ALA A 601 34.30 9.29 6.19
N ILE A 602 35.04 8.41 5.56
CA ILE A 602 34.53 7.35 4.69
C ILE A 602 33.55 6.43 5.45
N PHE A 603 33.91 6.01 6.67
CA PHE A 603 33.03 5.19 7.49
C PHE A 603 31.74 5.94 7.86
N ALA A 604 31.83 7.20 8.24
CA ALA A 604 30.69 8.04 8.58
C ALA A 604 29.73 8.26 7.39
N ASP A 605 30.22 8.20 6.17
CA ASP A 605 29.40 8.33 4.97
C ASP A 605 28.90 6.96 4.45
N VAL A 606 29.80 6.12 3.98
CA VAL A 606 29.47 4.85 3.30
C VAL A 606 29.04 3.78 4.30
N GLY A 607 29.73 3.64 5.43
CA GLY A 607 29.40 2.63 6.44
C GLY A 607 28.03 2.86 7.05
N VAL A 608 27.72 4.10 7.43
CA VAL A 608 26.41 4.49 7.97
C VAL A 608 25.30 4.28 6.94
N MET A 609 25.56 4.62 5.67
CA MET A 609 24.61 4.39 4.59
C MET A 609 24.29 2.90 4.41
N VAL A 610 25.29 2.03 4.39
CA VAL A 610 25.09 0.57 4.27
C VAL A 610 24.24 0.03 5.43
N ILE A 611 24.55 0.44 6.66
CA ILE A 611 23.79 0.03 7.84
C ILE A 611 22.33 0.51 7.74
N ALA A 612 22.10 1.78 7.37
CA ALA A 612 20.77 2.35 7.22
C ALA A 612 19.95 1.67 6.10
N VAL A 613 20.59 1.30 4.98
CA VAL A 613 19.97 0.52 3.90
C VAL A 613 19.58 -0.88 4.37
N LEU A 614 20.45 -1.57 5.11
CA LEU A 614 20.15 -2.89 5.67
C LEU A 614 18.99 -2.82 6.68
N ASN A 615 18.94 -1.75 7.49
CA ASN A 615 17.81 -1.51 8.38
C ASN A 615 16.51 -1.25 7.60
N ALA A 616 16.57 -0.46 6.52
CA ALA A 616 15.41 -0.16 5.68
C ALA A 616 14.76 -1.43 5.08
N ILE A 617 15.57 -2.42 4.67
CA ILE A 617 15.08 -3.69 4.12
C ILE A 617 14.25 -4.50 5.13
N ARG A 618 14.41 -4.26 6.45
CA ARG A 618 13.58 -4.91 7.50
C ARG A 618 12.09 -4.56 7.38
N ALA A 619 11.76 -3.43 6.74
CA ALA A 619 10.37 -3.04 6.50
C ALA A 619 9.62 -4.01 5.53
N LEU A 620 10.34 -4.77 4.71
CA LEU A 620 9.77 -5.82 3.85
C LEU A 620 9.24 -7.03 4.62
N ARG A 621 9.71 -7.28 5.85
CA ARG A 621 9.33 -8.46 6.64
C ARG A 621 8.07 -8.15 7.43
N VAL A 622 6.92 -8.64 6.98
CA VAL A 622 5.58 -8.37 7.56
C VAL A 622 4.87 -9.62 8.05
N ASP A 623 5.51 -10.79 7.93
CA ASP A 623 4.90 -12.10 8.20
C ASP A 623 4.51 -12.30 9.68
N ASN A 624 5.18 -11.59 10.59
CA ASN A 624 4.97 -11.68 12.04
C ASN A 624 4.20 -10.48 12.63
N LEU A 625 3.42 -9.76 11.81
CA LEU A 625 2.66 -8.57 12.25
C LEU A 625 1.17 -8.83 12.33
#